data_ad768f33bd02dd3a7913aabc6ae01eeb
#
_entry.id   ad768f33bd02dd3a7913aabc6ae01eeb
#
_cell.length_a   1.000
_cell.length_b   1.000
_cell.length_c   1.000
_cell.angle_alpha   90.00
_cell.angle_beta   90.00
_cell.angle_gamma   90.00
#
_symmetry.space_group_name_H-M   'P 1'
#
loop_
_entity.id
_entity.type
_entity.pdbx_description
1 polymer ?
#
loop_
_entity_poly.entity_id
_entity_poly.type
_entity_poly.pdbx_seq_one_letter_code
_entity_poly.pdbx_strand_id
1 'polypeptide(L)'
;MRVLVQFRSSASVHAATLSGEAMPSFADTTAAPIPGLIVDPAFTPVQVPTPRAAEPGASPYQYSPAVSFSMAPEDATYLLRGTVPDDPDGQRAALAEASARPEVVGVFADPAIATCLVCPGDPAVGGVQAVATALGVKALADAGMDGYRVPVAVVDTGINLAHLESKGRDPKLSSQRSWTPAGVATKPGKHPVNHGTMCAYDVGIAAPKATLVDHALLLSETPGETAMSGLLSDAALAFSKLLGIVQGMAAGRRSLVVTNSWGMFDPAWDFPVGHPGNYSDNPAHPFNVIVASLESAGADILFAAGNCGRDCPDGRCRFGATRPICGANSHPSVLSIAGVDTQKRRVGYSSQGPGRLDPDKPDLSTYTHFVGSGVYPEDGGTSAACPVAAGVVAAVRERYPSSVLSPAELRALLRKTAQDLGGTGFDLDFGWGVIDGVALAAALAGVKRSSRSSRSRR
;
A
#
# COMPACT_ATOMS: atom_id res chain seq x y z
N MET A 1 -23.20 -5.58 9.08
CA MET A 1 -22.07 -4.76 8.59
C MET A 1 -20.78 -5.21 9.26
N ARG A 2 -19.64 -5.30 8.53
CA ARG A 2 -18.31 -5.61 9.10
C ARG A 2 -17.68 -4.37 9.72
N VAL A 3 -17.01 -4.57 10.86
CA VAL A 3 -16.35 -3.50 11.63
C VAL A 3 -15.00 -3.94 12.16
N LEU A 4 -14.12 -2.98 12.37
CA LEU A 4 -12.92 -3.09 13.18
C LEU A 4 -13.16 -2.40 14.51
N VAL A 5 -12.88 -3.10 15.60
CA VAL A 5 -12.98 -2.51 16.95
C VAL A 5 -11.57 -2.36 17.51
N GLN A 6 -11.21 -1.15 17.90
CA GLN A 6 -9.92 -0.84 18.51
C GLN A 6 -10.07 -0.82 20.03
N PHE A 7 -9.31 -1.67 20.69
CA PHE A 7 -9.31 -1.84 22.15
C PHE A 7 -8.01 -1.33 22.78
N ARG A 8 -8.12 -0.82 23.99
CA ARG A 8 -6.97 -0.60 24.87
C ARG A 8 -6.46 -1.96 25.36
N SER A 9 -5.16 -2.06 25.50
CA SER A 9 -4.55 -3.26 26.05
C SER A 9 -4.89 -3.44 27.54
N SER A 10 -5.10 -4.67 27.96
CA SER A 10 -5.17 -5.05 29.37
C SER A 10 -3.75 -5.25 29.94
N ALA A 11 -3.61 -5.22 31.29
CA ALA A 11 -2.33 -5.48 31.94
C ALA A 11 -1.77 -6.89 31.63
N SER A 12 -2.65 -7.88 31.42
CA SER A 12 -2.26 -9.24 31.03
C SER A 12 -1.69 -9.30 29.61
N VAL A 13 -2.30 -8.56 28.66
CA VAL A 13 -1.79 -8.44 27.29
C VAL A 13 -0.43 -7.73 27.27
N HIS A 14 -0.24 -6.70 28.10
CA HIS A 14 1.06 -6.04 28.26
C HIS A 14 2.13 -7.02 28.75
N ALA A 15 1.84 -7.80 29.78
CA ALA A 15 2.77 -8.79 30.32
C ALA A 15 3.15 -9.85 29.28
N ALA A 16 2.18 -10.38 28.52
CA ALA A 16 2.41 -11.38 27.49
C ALA A 16 3.26 -10.80 26.32
N THR A 17 2.99 -9.57 25.92
CA THR A 17 3.78 -8.89 24.86
C THR A 17 5.23 -8.65 25.30
N LEU A 18 5.45 -8.31 26.56
CA LEU A 18 6.80 -8.09 27.12
C LEU A 18 7.58 -9.39 27.30
N SER A 19 6.91 -10.51 27.62
CA SER A 19 7.57 -11.83 27.76
C SER A 19 7.93 -12.49 26.44
N GLY A 20 7.51 -11.94 25.31
CA GLY A 20 7.69 -12.53 23.99
C GLY A 20 6.82 -13.78 23.76
N GLU A 21 5.87 -14.04 24.65
CA GLU A 21 4.85 -15.05 24.49
C GLU A 21 3.83 -14.62 23.43
N ALA A 22 3.07 -15.59 22.92
CA ALA A 22 2.19 -15.46 21.74
C ALA A 22 1.37 -14.16 21.71
N MET A 23 1.07 -13.68 20.51
CA MET A 23 0.12 -12.58 20.25
C MET A 23 -1.13 -12.77 21.14
N PRO A 24 -1.69 -11.69 21.74
CA PRO A 24 -2.87 -11.80 22.58
C PRO A 24 -4.00 -12.50 21.84
N SER A 25 -4.66 -13.42 22.54
CA SER A 25 -5.88 -14.04 22.01
C SER A 25 -7.06 -13.07 22.13
N PHE A 26 -8.13 -13.35 21.39
CA PHE A 26 -9.36 -12.59 21.55
C PHE A 26 -9.84 -12.51 23.01
N ALA A 27 -9.75 -13.63 23.75
CA ALA A 27 -10.15 -13.68 25.16
C ALA A 27 -9.33 -12.76 26.07
N ASP A 28 -8.09 -12.44 25.67
CA ASP A 28 -7.21 -11.55 26.42
C ASP A 28 -7.52 -10.06 26.17
N THR A 29 -8.18 -9.74 25.05
CA THR A 29 -8.44 -8.36 24.62
C THR A 29 -9.84 -7.86 25.00
N THR A 30 -10.79 -8.76 25.32
CA THR A 30 -12.17 -8.39 25.64
C THR A 30 -12.53 -8.78 27.06
N ALA A 31 -12.93 -7.82 27.90
CA ALA A 31 -13.34 -8.07 29.27
C ALA A 31 -14.75 -8.69 29.38
N ALA A 32 -15.64 -8.40 28.44
CA ALA A 32 -17.02 -8.93 28.39
C ALA A 32 -17.61 -8.79 26.97
N PRO A 33 -18.57 -9.65 26.58
CA PRO A 33 -19.29 -9.50 25.31
C PRO A 33 -19.97 -8.13 25.21
N ILE A 34 -19.90 -7.53 24.04
CA ILE A 34 -20.60 -6.28 23.73
C ILE A 34 -21.90 -6.65 23.01
N PRO A 35 -23.08 -6.30 23.55
CA PRO A 35 -24.36 -6.62 22.92
C PRO A 35 -24.42 -6.14 21.46
N GLY A 36 -24.84 -7.03 20.57
CA GLY A 36 -24.93 -6.73 19.14
C GLY A 36 -23.61 -6.74 18.35
N LEU A 37 -22.46 -6.89 19.00
CA LEU A 37 -21.17 -7.08 18.35
C LEU A 37 -20.74 -8.55 18.39
N ILE A 38 -20.58 -9.15 17.24
CA ILE A 38 -20.02 -10.51 17.10
C ILE A 38 -18.59 -10.38 16.62
N VAL A 39 -17.64 -10.70 17.49
CA VAL A 39 -16.20 -10.65 17.14
C VAL A 39 -15.77 -11.95 16.50
N ASP A 40 -14.91 -11.86 15.48
CA ASP A 40 -14.31 -13.01 14.80
C ASP A 40 -13.13 -13.56 15.63
N PRO A 41 -13.29 -14.74 16.27
CA PRO A 41 -12.24 -15.31 17.12
C PRO A 41 -11.05 -15.87 16.31
N ALA A 42 -11.21 -16.05 15.00
CA ALA A 42 -10.14 -16.52 14.11
C ALA A 42 -9.24 -15.38 13.64
N PHE A 43 -9.65 -14.13 13.80
CA PHE A 43 -8.85 -12.98 13.44
C PHE A 43 -7.76 -12.72 14.48
N THR A 44 -6.51 -12.70 14.04
CA THR A 44 -5.38 -12.36 14.92
C THR A 44 -5.43 -10.86 15.27
N PRO A 45 -5.45 -10.47 16.55
CA PRO A 45 -5.43 -9.08 16.96
C PRO A 45 -4.23 -8.33 16.34
N VAL A 46 -4.47 -7.15 15.80
CA VAL A 46 -3.43 -6.32 15.16
C VAL A 46 -3.09 -5.15 16.06
N GLN A 47 -1.84 -5.05 16.47
CA GLN A 47 -1.38 -3.89 17.25
C GLN A 47 -1.39 -2.64 16.36
N VAL A 48 -2.00 -1.56 16.86
CA VAL A 48 -2.03 -0.24 16.21
C VAL A 48 -1.03 0.67 16.89
N PRO A 49 -0.06 1.21 16.16
CA PRO A 49 0.87 2.22 16.69
C PRO A 49 0.13 3.47 17.13
N THR A 50 0.52 4.05 18.25
CA THR A 50 -0.08 5.30 18.74
C THR A 50 0.68 6.50 18.18
N PRO A 51 0.03 7.33 17.35
CA PRO A 51 0.67 8.52 16.81
C PRO A 51 0.85 9.60 17.88
N ARG A 52 2.00 10.27 17.87
CA ARG A 52 2.34 11.37 18.79
C ARG A 52 2.77 12.59 17.98
N ALA A 53 2.07 13.70 18.13
CA ALA A 53 2.49 14.96 17.55
C ALA A 53 3.79 15.43 18.20
N ALA A 54 4.66 16.08 17.41
CA ALA A 54 5.91 16.67 17.92
C ALA A 54 5.65 17.91 18.78
N GLU A 55 4.58 18.66 18.49
CA GLU A 55 4.23 19.88 19.20
C GLU A 55 2.98 19.69 20.04
N PRO A 56 2.95 20.23 21.27
CA PRO A 56 1.76 20.20 22.12
C PRO A 56 0.57 20.91 21.44
N GLY A 57 -0.58 20.23 21.41
CA GLY A 57 -1.81 20.74 20.81
C GLY A 57 -1.96 20.54 19.30
N ALA A 58 -0.92 20.09 18.61
CA ALA A 58 -1.05 19.67 17.22
C ALA A 58 -1.77 18.32 17.10
N SER A 59 -2.56 18.14 16.02
CA SER A 59 -3.19 16.85 15.75
C SER A 59 -2.14 15.82 15.33
N PRO A 60 -2.06 14.65 15.99
CA PRO A 60 -1.16 13.58 15.57
C PRO A 60 -1.57 12.94 14.24
N TYR A 61 -2.76 13.26 13.73
CA TYR A 61 -3.30 12.76 12.46
C TYR A 61 -3.10 13.74 11.30
N GLN A 62 -2.42 14.85 11.52
CA GLN A 62 -1.88 15.71 10.45
C GLN A 62 -0.53 15.17 9.97
N TYR A 63 -0.50 13.94 9.53
CA TYR A 63 0.70 13.19 9.18
C TYR A 63 1.78 14.03 8.50
N SER A 64 2.80 14.38 9.26
CA SER A 64 3.98 15.11 8.82
C SER A 64 5.23 14.35 9.30
N PRO A 65 6.43 14.66 8.80
CA PRO A 65 7.66 14.06 9.29
C PRO A 65 7.92 14.27 10.80
N ALA A 66 7.19 15.20 11.42
CA ALA A 66 7.28 15.47 12.85
C ALA A 66 6.41 14.55 13.71
N VAL A 67 5.52 13.74 13.11
CA VAL A 67 4.71 12.75 13.85
C VAL A 67 5.55 11.51 14.09
N SER A 68 5.65 11.09 15.35
CA SER A 68 6.26 9.82 15.74
C SER A 68 5.19 8.79 16.12
N PHE A 69 5.58 7.52 16.17
CA PHE A 69 4.66 6.42 16.48
C PHE A 69 5.22 5.59 17.63
N SER A 70 4.42 5.43 18.69
CA SER A 70 4.76 4.59 19.83
C SER A 70 4.19 3.18 19.62
N MET A 71 5.04 2.18 19.90
CA MET A 71 4.64 0.77 20.02
C MET A 71 4.84 0.29 21.46
N ALA A 72 5.04 1.22 22.40
CA ALA A 72 5.24 0.88 23.80
C ALA A 72 3.99 0.19 24.37
N PRO A 73 4.15 -0.83 25.23
CA PRO A 73 3.02 -1.59 25.77
C PRO A 73 1.94 -0.73 26.45
N GLU A 74 2.35 0.32 27.13
CA GLU A 74 1.45 1.26 27.81
C GLU A 74 0.57 2.10 26.86
N ASP A 75 1.02 2.26 25.62
CA ASP A 75 0.29 2.97 24.57
C ASP A 75 -0.43 2.00 23.62
N ALA A 76 -0.21 0.70 23.77
CA ALA A 76 -0.67 -0.29 22.80
C ALA A 76 -2.19 -0.34 22.76
N THR A 77 -2.72 -0.34 21.54
CA THR A 77 -4.11 -0.67 21.22
C THR A 77 -4.14 -1.77 20.19
N TYR A 78 -5.24 -2.52 20.15
CA TYR A 78 -5.37 -3.68 19.27
C TYR A 78 -6.66 -3.60 18.47
N LEU A 79 -6.60 -3.98 17.19
CA LEU A 79 -7.76 -4.17 16.35
C LEU A 79 -8.26 -5.59 16.44
N LEU A 80 -9.55 -5.72 16.55
CA LEU A 80 -10.30 -6.96 16.35
C LEU A 80 -11.28 -6.77 15.20
N ARG A 81 -11.55 -7.83 14.46
CA ARG A 81 -12.57 -7.87 13.42
C ARG A 81 -13.88 -8.37 13.99
N GLY A 82 -14.98 -7.76 13.58
CA GLY A 82 -16.31 -8.19 14.01
C GLY A 82 -17.41 -7.78 13.05
N THR A 83 -18.65 -8.13 13.43
CA THR A 83 -19.85 -7.75 12.72
C THR A 83 -20.88 -7.15 13.68
N VAL A 84 -21.60 -6.16 13.18
CA VAL A 84 -22.78 -5.58 13.84
C VAL A 84 -24.02 -5.86 12.99
N PRO A 85 -25.27 -5.77 13.54
CA PRO A 85 -26.49 -6.00 12.78
C PRO A 85 -26.55 -5.17 11.49
N ASP A 86 -27.23 -5.71 10.48
CA ASP A 86 -27.41 -5.00 9.20
C ASP A 86 -28.60 -4.03 9.24
N ASP A 87 -29.56 -4.23 10.18
CA ASP A 87 -30.64 -3.29 10.37
C ASP A 87 -30.15 -2.01 11.05
N PRO A 88 -30.64 -0.82 10.62
CA PRO A 88 -30.12 0.46 11.09
C PRO A 88 -30.26 0.70 12.60
N ASP A 89 -31.30 0.15 13.24
CA ASP A 89 -31.55 0.35 14.68
C ASP A 89 -30.63 -0.53 15.50
N GLY A 90 -30.53 -1.82 15.16
CA GLY A 90 -29.60 -2.75 15.78
C GLY A 90 -28.14 -2.32 15.60
N GLN A 91 -27.80 -1.83 14.42
CA GLN A 91 -26.46 -1.29 14.15
C GLN A 91 -26.14 -0.09 15.07
N ARG A 92 -27.03 0.90 15.15
CA ARG A 92 -26.85 2.06 16.03
C ARG A 92 -26.72 1.65 17.50
N ALA A 93 -27.55 0.71 17.96
CA ALA A 93 -27.51 0.22 19.33
C ALA A 93 -26.18 -0.48 19.64
N ALA A 94 -25.71 -1.37 18.76
CA ALA A 94 -24.43 -2.07 18.94
C ALA A 94 -23.22 -1.11 18.92
N LEU A 95 -23.21 -0.13 18.03
CA LEU A 95 -22.15 0.89 17.95
C LEU A 95 -22.16 1.80 19.20
N ALA A 96 -23.33 2.19 19.70
CA ALA A 96 -23.45 2.99 20.92
C ALA A 96 -22.97 2.22 22.15
N GLU A 97 -23.35 0.95 22.29
CA GLU A 97 -22.89 0.08 23.37
C GLU A 97 -21.38 -0.14 23.33
N ALA A 98 -20.83 -0.39 22.15
CA ALA A 98 -19.37 -0.53 21.96
C ALA A 98 -18.64 0.76 22.35
N SER A 99 -19.12 1.92 21.89
CA SER A 99 -18.49 3.21 22.16
C SER A 99 -18.62 3.66 23.63
N ALA A 100 -19.56 3.10 24.39
CA ALA A 100 -19.71 3.39 25.81
C ALA A 100 -18.71 2.61 26.69
N ARG A 101 -18.02 1.62 26.15
CA ARG A 101 -17.05 0.81 26.89
C ARG A 101 -15.72 1.56 27.05
N PRO A 102 -15.17 1.68 28.26
CA PRO A 102 -13.91 2.41 28.51
C PRO A 102 -12.70 1.77 27.84
N GLU A 103 -12.73 0.46 27.60
CA GLU A 103 -11.70 -0.29 26.89
C GLU A 103 -11.73 -0.08 25.37
N VAL A 104 -12.85 0.39 24.79
CA VAL A 104 -12.99 0.63 23.35
C VAL A 104 -12.48 2.03 23.01
N VAL A 105 -11.52 2.11 22.12
CA VAL A 105 -10.98 3.38 21.56
C VAL A 105 -11.90 3.89 20.45
N GLY A 106 -12.42 2.98 19.62
CA GLY A 106 -13.32 3.31 18.53
C GLY A 106 -13.78 2.08 17.77
N VAL A 107 -14.84 2.28 16.99
CA VAL A 107 -15.38 1.30 16.04
C VAL A 107 -15.29 1.90 14.64
N PHE A 108 -14.67 1.17 13.72
CA PHE A 108 -14.31 1.62 12.39
C PHE A 108 -14.89 0.68 11.34
N ALA A 109 -15.07 1.16 10.12
CA ALA A 109 -15.47 0.32 9.01
C ALA A 109 -14.38 -0.71 8.67
N ASP A 110 -14.80 -1.91 8.27
CA ASP A 110 -13.95 -2.94 7.66
C ASP A 110 -14.44 -3.22 6.23
N PRO A 111 -14.20 -2.29 5.29
CA PRO A 111 -14.69 -2.44 3.93
C PRO A 111 -13.97 -3.56 3.17
N ALA A 112 -14.65 -4.09 2.16
CA ALA A 112 -14.01 -4.88 1.13
C ALA A 112 -13.01 -3.99 0.35
N ILE A 113 -11.91 -4.61 -0.07
CA ILE A 113 -10.89 -4.02 -0.93
C ILE A 113 -10.67 -4.95 -2.12
N ALA A 114 -10.39 -4.40 -3.28
CA ALA A 114 -10.16 -5.20 -4.49
C ALA A 114 -9.27 -4.46 -5.49
N THR A 115 -8.79 -5.20 -6.52
CA THR A 115 -8.18 -4.55 -7.67
C THR A 115 -9.22 -3.79 -8.48
N CYS A 116 -8.82 -2.72 -9.17
CA CYS A 116 -9.67 -2.02 -10.13
C CYS A 116 -9.69 -2.75 -11.47
N LEU A 117 -10.86 -2.89 -12.07
CA LEU A 117 -10.99 -3.36 -13.45
C LEU A 117 -10.59 -2.26 -14.44
N VAL A 118 -10.10 -2.68 -15.60
CA VAL A 118 -9.74 -1.79 -16.70
C VAL A 118 -10.91 -1.73 -17.67
N CYS A 119 -11.15 -0.56 -18.22
CA CYS A 119 -12.09 -0.37 -19.31
C CYS A 119 -11.66 -1.21 -20.53
N PRO A 120 -12.49 -2.11 -21.05
CA PRO A 120 -12.15 -2.91 -22.22
C PRO A 120 -12.17 -2.08 -23.50
N GLY A 121 -11.27 -2.39 -24.43
CA GLY A 121 -11.45 -2.02 -25.82
C GLY A 121 -10.29 -1.31 -26.52
N ASP A 122 -9.45 -0.60 -25.81
CA ASP A 122 -8.29 0.03 -26.44
C ASP A 122 -7.12 -0.97 -26.54
N PRO A 123 -6.43 -1.06 -27.68
CA PRO A 123 -5.25 -1.91 -27.80
C PRO A 123 -4.08 -1.36 -26.99
N ALA A 124 -3.20 -2.26 -26.54
CA ALA A 124 -1.96 -1.87 -25.87
C ALA A 124 -1.13 -0.87 -26.67
N VAL A 125 -0.54 0.10 -25.99
CA VAL A 125 0.34 1.13 -26.59
C VAL A 125 1.78 0.84 -26.23
N GLY A 126 2.53 0.28 -27.18
CA GLY A 126 3.93 -0.10 -26.97
C GLY A 126 4.10 -1.37 -26.13
N GLY A 127 5.32 -1.58 -25.67
CA GLY A 127 5.68 -2.74 -24.85
C GLY A 127 6.76 -2.40 -23.83
N VAL A 128 7.20 -3.39 -23.07
CA VAL A 128 8.18 -3.25 -21.97
C VAL A 128 9.41 -2.43 -22.34
N GLN A 129 9.97 -2.62 -23.54
CA GLN A 129 11.15 -1.87 -23.97
C GLN A 129 10.85 -0.39 -24.18
N ALA A 130 9.66 -0.05 -24.67
CA ALA A 130 9.21 1.34 -24.80
C ALA A 130 9.05 1.99 -23.42
N VAL A 131 8.43 1.26 -22.46
CA VAL A 131 8.31 1.70 -21.06
C VAL A 131 9.71 1.93 -20.45
N ALA A 132 10.61 0.95 -20.55
CA ALA A 132 11.96 1.05 -19.97
C ALA A 132 12.74 2.25 -20.55
N THR A 133 12.58 2.51 -21.85
CA THR A 133 13.23 3.63 -22.52
C THR A 133 12.64 4.97 -22.07
N ALA A 134 11.31 5.09 -22.08
CA ALA A 134 10.62 6.31 -21.70
C ALA A 134 10.80 6.66 -20.20
N LEU A 135 10.92 5.64 -19.35
CA LEU A 135 11.19 5.78 -17.92
C LEU A 135 12.65 6.13 -17.60
N GLY A 136 13.57 5.97 -18.57
CA GLY A 136 15.00 6.23 -18.35
C GLY A 136 15.71 5.16 -17.50
N VAL A 137 15.25 3.88 -17.56
CA VAL A 137 15.81 2.76 -16.79
C VAL A 137 17.31 2.61 -16.97
N LYS A 138 17.82 2.84 -18.20
CA LYS A 138 19.26 2.77 -18.47
C LYS A 138 20.07 3.74 -17.63
N ALA A 139 19.61 4.97 -17.44
CA ALA A 139 20.32 5.97 -16.63
C ALA A 139 20.39 5.55 -15.15
N LEU A 140 19.35 4.96 -14.62
CA LEU A 140 19.34 4.38 -13.26
C LEU A 140 20.35 3.22 -13.16
N ALA A 141 20.33 2.29 -14.10
CA ALA A 141 21.23 1.14 -14.14
C ALA A 141 22.71 1.56 -14.30
N ASP A 142 23.01 2.52 -15.17
CA ASP A 142 24.36 3.08 -15.34
C ASP A 142 24.87 3.74 -14.04
N ALA A 143 23.97 4.31 -13.24
CA ALA A 143 24.27 4.83 -11.91
C ALA A 143 24.38 3.73 -10.83
N GLY A 144 24.23 2.45 -11.20
CA GLY A 144 24.27 1.29 -10.32
C GLY A 144 23.03 1.14 -9.45
N MET A 145 21.89 1.51 -9.96
CA MET A 145 20.56 1.44 -9.34
C MET A 145 19.70 0.50 -10.19
N ASP A 146 19.73 -0.80 -9.86
CA ASP A 146 18.96 -1.86 -10.51
C ASP A 146 18.13 -2.69 -9.50
N GLY A 147 18.03 -2.19 -8.27
CA GLY A 147 17.25 -2.78 -7.18
C GLY A 147 17.93 -3.94 -6.46
N TYR A 148 19.23 -4.16 -6.66
CA TYR A 148 19.91 -5.32 -6.12
C TYR A 148 19.69 -5.52 -4.62
N ARG A 149 19.03 -6.65 -4.29
CA ARG A 149 18.68 -7.06 -2.91
C ARG A 149 17.75 -6.09 -2.16
N VAL A 150 17.10 -5.17 -2.84
CA VAL A 150 16.06 -4.33 -2.22
C VAL A 150 14.78 -5.16 -2.13
N PRO A 151 14.19 -5.32 -0.94
CA PRO A 151 12.92 -6.02 -0.81
C PRO A 151 11.77 -5.15 -1.35
N VAL A 152 10.97 -5.75 -2.23
CA VAL A 152 9.75 -5.16 -2.77
C VAL A 152 8.57 -6.06 -2.41
N ALA A 153 7.72 -5.59 -1.53
CA ALA A 153 6.49 -6.28 -1.18
C ALA A 153 5.41 -5.96 -2.22
N VAL A 154 4.97 -7.01 -2.91
CA VAL A 154 3.80 -6.98 -3.79
C VAL A 154 2.61 -7.44 -2.95
N VAL A 155 1.75 -6.51 -2.58
CA VAL A 155 0.57 -6.77 -1.75
C VAL A 155 -0.63 -6.87 -2.68
N ASP A 156 -0.95 -8.10 -3.11
CA ASP A 156 -1.88 -8.34 -4.22
C ASP A 156 -2.48 -9.77 -4.16
N THR A 157 -2.79 -10.40 -5.30
CA THR A 157 -3.33 -11.78 -5.42
C THR A 157 -2.27 -12.88 -5.27
N GLY A 158 -1.03 -12.52 -4.94
CA GLY A 158 0.10 -13.46 -4.89
C GLY A 158 0.87 -13.57 -6.22
N ILE A 159 2.07 -14.11 -6.13
CA ILE A 159 3.05 -14.17 -7.23
C ILE A 159 3.19 -15.61 -7.75
N ASN A 160 3.38 -15.75 -9.07
CA ASN A 160 3.80 -16.98 -9.72
C ASN A 160 5.22 -16.82 -10.28
N LEU A 161 6.21 -17.40 -9.61
CA LEU A 161 7.61 -17.29 -10.04
C LEU A 161 7.88 -17.99 -11.37
N ALA A 162 7.29 -19.17 -11.60
CA ALA A 162 7.49 -19.91 -12.83
C ALA A 162 7.00 -19.13 -14.07
N HIS A 163 5.91 -18.37 -13.92
CA HIS A 163 5.46 -17.49 -14.99
C HIS A 163 6.48 -16.36 -15.24
N LEU A 164 6.99 -15.71 -14.20
CA LEU A 164 8.02 -14.65 -14.34
C LEU A 164 9.26 -15.18 -15.05
N GLU A 165 9.74 -16.37 -14.66
CA GLU A 165 10.87 -17.05 -15.30
C GLU A 165 10.58 -17.35 -16.79
N SER A 166 9.37 -17.82 -17.12
CA SER A 166 8.95 -18.08 -18.51
C SER A 166 8.94 -16.81 -19.38
N LYS A 167 8.85 -15.63 -18.74
CA LYS A 167 8.91 -14.31 -19.40
C LYS A 167 10.31 -13.69 -19.36
N GLY A 168 11.33 -14.48 -19.07
CA GLY A 168 12.73 -14.03 -19.09
C GLY A 168 13.17 -13.20 -17.89
N ARG A 169 12.39 -13.19 -16.78
CA ARG A 169 12.82 -12.61 -15.51
C ARG A 169 13.64 -13.64 -14.72
N ASP A 170 14.53 -13.16 -13.84
CA ASP A 170 15.24 -13.97 -12.83
C ASP A 170 14.81 -13.52 -11.42
N PRO A 171 13.57 -13.85 -11.00
CA PRO A 171 13.01 -13.33 -9.77
C PRO A 171 13.70 -13.95 -8.54
N LYS A 172 14.01 -13.13 -7.54
CA LYS A 172 14.39 -13.58 -6.21
C LYS A 172 13.24 -13.34 -5.27
N LEU A 173 12.85 -14.37 -4.51
CA LEU A 173 11.76 -14.28 -3.53
C LEU A 173 12.28 -14.51 -2.11
N SER A 174 11.82 -13.70 -1.16
CA SER A 174 12.02 -13.91 0.26
C SER A 174 10.79 -14.58 0.90
N SER A 175 10.75 -15.91 0.90
CA SER A 175 9.62 -16.65 1.50
C SER A 175 9.44 -16.37 2.99
N GLN A 176 10.52 -16.08 3.73
CA GLN A 176 10.46 -15.76 5.16
C GLN A 176 9.76 -14.43 5.46
N ARG A 177 9.76 -13.50 4.51
CA ARG A 177 9.11 -12.19 4.63
C ARG A 177 7.76 -12.14 3.95
N SER A 178 7.42 -13.20 3.22
CA SER A 178 6.15 -13.32 2.51
C SER A 178 5.04 -13.80 3.44
N TRP A 179 3.79 -13.50 3.07
CA TRP A 179 2.62 -13.82 3.86
C TRP A 179 1.42 -14.16 2.97
N THR A 180 0.62 -15.10 3.45
CA THR A 180 -0.70 -15.45 2.87
C THR A 180 -1.77 -15.36 3.95
N PRO A 181 -3.01 -14.98 3.61
CA PRO A 181 -4.14 -15.00 4.54
C PRO A 181 -4.40 -16.41 5.09
N ALA A 182 -5.04 -16.46 6.25
CA ALA A 182 -5.51 -17.72 6.82
C ALA A 182 -6.47 -18.43 5.83
N GLY A 183 -6.35 -19.75 5.73
CA GLY A 183 -7.14 -20.57 4.79
C GLY A 183 -6.57 -20.68 3.38
N VAL A 184 -5.61 -19.85 2.98
CA VAL A 184 -4.92 -19.97 1.69
C VAL A 184 -3.79 -21.01 1.81
N ALA A 185 -3.95 -22.16 1.16
CA ALA A 185 -2.98 -23.25 1.23
C ALA A 185 -1.74 -23.04 0.34
N THR A 186 -1.84 -22.18 -0.67
CA THR A 186 -0.78 -21.94 -1.66
C THR A 186 0.38 -21.19 -1.03
N LYS A 187 1.59 -21.67 -1.28
CA LYS A 187 2.82 -21.05 -0.76
C LYS A 187 3.21 -19.81 -1.57
N PRO A 188 3.87 -18.82 -0.95
CA PRO A 188 4.42 -17.67 -1.66
C PRO A 188 5.26 -18.07 -2.88
N GLY A 189 5.07 -17.34 -3.97
CA GLY A 189 5.73 -17.59 -5.25
C GLY A 189 5.11 -18.70 -6.10
N LYS A 190 4.06 -19.37 -5.60
CA LYS A 190 3.37 -20.48 -6.29
C LYS A 190 1.87 -20.23 -6.49
N HIS A 191 1.44 -19.00 -6.33
CA HIS A 191 0.04 -18.65 -6.55
C HIS A 191 -0.35 -18.82 -8.02
N PRO A 192 -1.64 -18.97 -8.34
CA PRO A 192 -2.11 -18.94 -9.72
C PRO A 192 -1.61 -17.69 -10.43
N VAL A 193 -1.35 -17.82 -11.74
CA VAL A 193 -0.97 -16.66 -12.57
C VAL A 193 -2.15 -15.69 -12.62
N ASN A 194 -1.99 -14.53 -12.00
CA ASN A 194 -3.04 -13.52 -11.89
C ASN A 194 -2.40 -12.14 -11.67
N HIS A 195 -3.19 -11.16 -11.31
CA HIS A 195 -2.89 -9.73 -11.18
C HIS A 195 -1.59 -9.44 -10.39
N GLY A 196 -1.35 -10.07 -9.24
CA GLY A 196 -0.10 -9.89 -8.48
C GLY A 196 1.15 -10.39 -9.22
N THR A 197 1.00 -11.35 -10.15
CA THR A 197 2.10 -11.79 -11.03
C THR A 197 2.44 -10.72 -12.07
N MET A 198 1.43 -10.04 -12.64
CA MET A 198 1.63 -8.86 -13.49
C MET A 198 2.37 -7.76 -12.72
N CYS A 199 1.89 -7.41 -11.53
CA CYS A 199 2.53 -6.38 -10.69
C CYS A 199 4.00 -6.73 -10.37
N ALA A 200 4.30 -7.99 -10.05
CA ALA A 200 5.67 -8.43 -9.80
C ALA A 200 6.57 -8.35 -11.05
N TYR A 201 6.01 -8.64 -12.23
CA TYR A 201 6.71 -8.47 -13.51
C TYR A 201 7.06 -7.02 -13.77
N ASP A 202 6.14 -6.10 -13.52
CA ASP A 202 6.27 -4.66 -13.79
C ASP A 202 7.29 -3.99 -12.86
N VAL A 203 7.38 -4.41 -11.59
CA VAL A 203 8.48 -4.02 -10.68
C VAL A 203 9.84 -4.30 -11.33
N GLY A 204 9.96 -5.46 -11.99
CA GLY A 204 11.20 -5.90 -12.65
C GLY A 204 11.60 -5.07 -13.88
N ILE A 205 10.79 -4.13 -14.36
CA ILE A 205 11.15 -3.24 -15.48
C ILE A 205 12.31 -2.32 -15.07
N ALA A 206 12.23 -1.68 -13.91
CA ALA A 206 13.27 -0.79 -13.40
C ALA A 206 14.16 -1.44 -12.32
N ALA A 207 13.66 -2.45 -11.61
CA ALA A 207 14.39 -3.15 -10.55
C ALA A 207 14.52 -4.65 -10.81
N PRO A 208 15.20 -5.09 -11.87
CA PRO A 208 15.29 -6.51 -12.24
C PRO A 208 15.99 -7.38 -11.20
N LYS A 209 16.73 -6.79 -10.27
CA LYS A 209 17.46 -7.50 -9.20
C LYS A 209 16.85 -7.31 -7.81
N ALA A 210 15.64 -6.77 -7.73
CA ALA A 210 14.92 -6.67 -6.48
C ALA A 210 14.63 -8.07 -5.88
N THR A 211 14.45 -8.11 -4.56
CA THR A 211 13.98 -9.31 -3.87
C THR A 211 12.49 -9.16 -3.62
N LEU A 212 11.68 -9.95 -4.31
CA LEU A 212 10.24 -9.93 -4.15
C LEU A 212 9.85 -10.45 -2.76
N VAL A 213 8.81 -9.87 -2.19
CA VAL A 213 8.12 -10.31 -0.99
C VAL A 213 6.65 -10.43 -1.35
N ASP A 214 6.10 -11.65 -1.25
CA ASP A 214 4.76 -11.99 -1.74
C ASP A 214 3.74 -11.88 -0.59
N HIS A 215 2.86 -10.89 -0.66
CA HIS A 215 1.76 -10.72 0.29
C HIS A 215 0.43 -10.90 -0.44
N ALA A 216 -0.11 -12.14 -0.45
CA ALA A 216 -1.30 -12.53 -1.19
C ALA A 216 -2.61 -12.02 -0.54
N LEU A 217 -2.67 -10.73 -0.22
CA LEU A 217 -3.77 -10.09 0.51
C LEU A 217 -5.14 -10.28 -0.16
N LEU A 218 -5.20 -10.13 -1.48
CA LEU A 218 -6.47 -10.16 -2.22
C LEU A 218 -7.04 -11.56 -2.44
N LEU A 219 -6.60 -12.52 -1.63
CA LEU A 219 -7.20 -13.84 -1.45
C LEU A 219 -7.86 -13.99 -0.08
N SER A 220 -7.90 -12.93 0.74
CA SER A 220 -8.36 -13.03 2.13
C SER A 220 -9.89 -13.16 2.24
N GLU A 221 -10.66 -12.60 1.32
CA GLU A 221 -12.12 -12.72 1.31
C GLU A 221 -12.57 -14.10 0.79
N THR A 222 -11.86 -14.63 -0.20
CA THR A 222 -12.15 -15.93 -0.83
C THR A 222 -10.90 -16.80 -0.88
N PRO A 223 -10.45 -17.38 0.24
CA PRO A 223 -9.23 -18.18 0.28
C PRO A 223 -9.28 -19.35 -0.72
N GLY A 224 -8.21 -19.49 -1.52
CA GLY A 224 -8.08 -20.56 -2.50
C GLY A 224 -8.76 -20.31 -3.86
N GLU A 225 -9.46 -19.21 -4.03
CA GLU A 225 -10.03 -18.76 -5.30
C GLU A 225 -9.15 -17.73 -6.00
N THR A 226 -9.46 -17.43 -7.26
CA THR A 226 -8.78 -16.38 -8.04
C THR A 226 -9.46 -15.01 -7.90
N ALA A 227 -10.37 -14.86 -6.94
CA ALA A 227 -10.98 -13.57 -6.64
C ALA A 227 -9.91 -12.53 -6.28
N MET A 228 -10.05 -11.31 -6.81
CA MET A 228 -9.10 -10.21 -6.61
C MET A 228 -9.65 -9.27 -5.52
N SER A 229 -10.05 -9.85 -4.39
CA SER A 229 -10.67 -9.13 -3.28
C SER A 229 -10.12 -9.56 -1.93
N GLY A 230 -10.28 -8.73 -0.92
CA GLY A 230 -9.88 -8.96 0.46
C GLY A 230 -10.63 -8.04 1.41
N LEU A 231 -10.22 -8.06 2.67
CA LEU A 231 -10.75 -7.21 3.73
C LEU A 231 -9.70 -6.20 4.21
N LEU A 232 -10.14 -5.03 4.60
CA LEU A 232 -9.24 -4.00 5.15
C LEU A 232 -8.58 -4.46 6.45
N SER A 233 -9.28 -5.28 7.27
CA SER A 233 -8.71 -5.94 8.44
C SER A 233 -7.49 -6.80 8.11
N ASP A 234 -7.57 -7.58 7.03
CA ASP A 234 -6.42 -8.41 6.58
C ASP A 234 -5.30 -7.54 6.00
N ALA A 235 -5.63 -6.38 5.39
CA ALA A 235 -4.64 -5.38 5.01
C ALA A 235 -3.92 -4.81 6.24
N ALA A 236 -4.65 -4.52 7.33
CA ALA A 236 -4.04 -4.07 8.58
C ALA A 236 -3.07 -5.13 9.15
N LEU A 237 -3.43 -6.40 9.11
CA LEU A 237 -2.55 -7.50 9.51
C LEU A 237 -1.31 -7.60 8.59
N ALA A 238 -1.49 -7.53 7.27
CA ALA A 238 -0.39 -7.58 6.31
C ALA A 238 0.60 -6.42 6.53
N PHE A 239 0.10 -5.20 6.71
CA PHE A 239 0.93 -4.02 6.94
C PHE A 239 1.63 -4.03 8.31
N SER A 240 0.99 -4.56 9.35
CA SER A 240 1.65 -4.80 10.64
C SER A 240 2.84 -5.76 10.50
N LYS A 241 2.73 -6.81 9.69
CA LYS A 241 3.86 -7.71 9.38
C LYS A 241 4.96 -6.99 8.61
N LEU A 242 4.61 -6.12 7.64
CA LEU A 242 5.57 -5.29 6.91
C LEU A 242 6.28 -4.30 7.84
N LEU A 243 5.57 -3.74 8.82
CA LEU A 243 6.16 -2.89 9.86
C LEU A 243 7.21 -3.66 10.68
N GLY A 244 6.91 -4.88 11.11
CA GLY A 244 7.87 -5.75 11.77
C GLY A 244 9.10 -6.05 10.90
N ILE A 245 8.91 -6.27 9.60
CA ILE A 245 10.01 -6.49 8.64
C ILE A 245 10.92 -5.28 8.57
N VAL A 246 10.39 -4.07 8.38
CA VAL A 246 11.21 -2.86 8.23
C VAL A 246 11.92 -2.48 9.53
N GLN A 247 11.27 -2.67 10.68
CA GLN A 247 11.87 -2.46 11.99
C GLN A 247 13.02 -3.43 12.28
N GLY A 248 12.90 -4.68 11.83
CA GLY A 248 13.96 -5.69 11.95
C GLY A 248 15.17 -5.47 11.02
N MET A 249 15.09 -4.52 10.08
CA MET A 249 16.22 -4.19 9.21
C MET A 249 17.24 -3.30 9.93
N ALA A 250 18.54 -3.58 9.71
CA ALA A 250 19.60 -2.69 10.17
C ALA A 250 19.41 -1.28 9.59
N ALA A 251 19.46 -0.24 10.43
CA ALA A 251 19.15 1.14 10.06
C ALA A 251 19.88 1.60 8.78
N GLY A 252 21.19 1.32 8.64
CA GLY A 252 21.98 1.69 7.47
C GLY A 252 21.66 0.90 6.17
N ARG A 253 20.70 -0.02 6.20
CA ARG A 253 20.25 -0.83 5.05
C ARG A 253 18.74 -0.90 4.91
N ARG A 254 18.03 -0.06 5.67
CA ARG A 254 16.58 -0.07 5.69
C ARG A 254 16.05 0.44 4.36
N SER A 255 15.36 -0.43 3.62
CA SER A 255 14.93 -0.17 2.25
C SER A 255 13.80 -1.16 1.90
N LEU A 256 12.60 -0.92 2.41
CA LEU A 256 11.42 -1.70 2.05
C LEU A 256 10.55 -0.86 1.10
N VAL A 257 10.20 -1.43 -0.05
CA VAL A 257 9.23 -0.83 -0.99
C VAL A 257 7.97 -1.67 -0.96
N VAL A 258 6.80 -1.04 -0.86
CA VAL A 258 5.50 -1.71 -0.80
C VAL A 258 4.63 -1.19 -1.93
N THR A 259 4.24 -2.07 -2.85
CA THR A 259 3.35 -1.74 -3.97
C THR A 259 1.98 -2.35 -3.78
N ASN A 260 0.94 -1.52 -3.96
CA ASN A 260 -0.45 -1.84 -3.70
C ASN A 260 -1.31 -1.43 -4.89
N SER A 261 -1.80 -2.43 -5.63
CA SER A 261 -2.62 -2.20 -6.82
C SER A 261 -4.10 -2.50 -6.55
N TRP A 262 -4.62 -1.95 -5.44
CA TRP A 262 -5.97 -2.16 -4.96
C TRP A 262 -6.51 -0.92 -4.21
N GLY A 263 -7.81 -0.92 -3.96
CA GLY A 263 -8.48 0.14 -3.21
C GLY A 263 -9.90 -0.26 -2.80
N MET A 264 -10.63 0.70 -2.27
CA MET A 264 -12.06 0.62 -1.98
C MET A 264 -12.81 1.57 -2.93
N PHE A 265 -13.90 1.12 -3.53
CA PHE A 265 -14.58 1.87 -4.60
C PHE A 265 -16.04 2.19 -4.32
N ASP A 266 -16.64 1.55 -3.33
CA ASP A 266 -18.06 1.74 -3.03
C ASP A 266 -18.23 2.34 -1.64
N PRO A 267 -18.75 3.58 -1.53
CA PRO A 267 -19.01 4.20 -0.23
C PRO A 267 -20.03 3.44 0.64
N ALA A 268 -20.83 2.54 0.05
CA ALA A 268 -21.74 1.69 0.82
C ALA A 268 -21.02 0.63 1.67
N TRP A 269 -19.72 0.41 1.43
CA TRP A 269 -18.88 -0.48 2.24
C TRP A 269 -18.26 0.22 3.46
N ASP A 270 -18.45 1.53 3.57
CA ASP A 270 -17.84 2.39 4.58
C ASP A 270 -18.92 3.07 5.43
N PHE A 271 -18.54 3.64 6.56
CA PHE A 271 -19.41 4.56 7.27
C PHE A 271 -19.56 5.87 6.47
N PRO A 272 -20.66 6.61 6.67
CA PRO A 272 -20.84 7.91 6.01
C PRO A 272 -19.66 8.86 6.26
N VAL A 273 -19.41 9.74 5.31
CA VAL A 273 -18.43 10.83 5.43
C VAL A 273 -18.70 11.65 6.70
N GLY A 274 -17.67 11.93 7.48
CA GLY A 274 -17.75 12.62 8.77
C GLY A 274 -18.08 11.72 9.96
N HIS A 275 -18.40 10.44 9.75
CA HIS A 275 -18.51 9.47 10.84
C HIS A 275 -17.11 9.13 11.38
N PRO A 276 -16.93 9.04 12.73
CA PRO A 276 -15.61 8.76 13.32
C PRO A 276 -14.99 7.43 12.89
N GLY A 277 -15.81 6.47 12.49
CA GLY A 277 -15.36 5.18 11.99
C GLY A 277 -15.16 5.09 10.47
N ASN A 278 -15.33 6.18 9.72
CA ASN A 278 -15.15 6.19 8.27
C ASN A 278 -13.69 5.88 7.88
N TYR A 279 -13.48 5.10 6.83
CA TYR A 279 -12.16 4.78 6.31
C TYR A 279 -11.67 5.81 5.28
N SER A 280 -12.58 6.21 4.38
CA SER A 280 -12.24 6.97 3.17
C SER A 280 -11.64 8.34 3.45
N ASP A 281 -12.17 9.03 4.48
CA ASP A 281 -11.89 10.45 4.78
C ASP A 281 -11.30 10.65 6.18
N ASN A 282 -11.20 9.60 7.00
CA ASN A 282 -10.74 9.73 8.38
C ASN A 282 -9.25 9.38 8.52
N PRO A 283 -8.36 10.36 8.73
CA PRO A 283 -6.94 10.10 8.94
C PRO A 283 -6.65 9.31 10.23
N ALA A 284 -7.58 9.29 11.19
CA ALA A 284 -7.46 8.53 12.43
C ALA A 284 -7.94 7.07 12.29
N HIS A 285 -8.45 6.66 11.12
CA HIS A 285 -8.79 5.25 10.90
C HIS A 285 -7.54 4.37 11.14
N PRO A 286 -7.64 3.27 11.91
CA PRO A 286 -6.46 2.48 12.32
C PRO A 286 -5.58 2.01 11.17
N PHE A 287 -6.15 1.66 10.01
CA PHE A 287 -5.34 1.30 8.86
C PHE A 287 -4.55 2.48 8.31
N ASN A 288 -5.11 3.69 8.26
CA ASN A 288 -4.39 4.90 7.86
C ASN A 288 -3.24 5.21 8.83
N VAL A 289 -3.45 4.98 10.13
CA VAL A 289 -2.39 5.10 11.16
C VAL A 289 -1.26 4.09 10.93
N ILE A 290 -1.61 2.82 10.63
CA ILE A 290 -0.62 1.77 10.34
C ILE A 290 0.19 2.12 9.09
N VAL A 291 -0.45 2.63 8.04
CA VAL A 291 0.23 3.11 6.82
C VAL A 291 1.24 4.21 7.14
N ALA A 292 0.83 5.23 7.90
CA ALA A 292 1.71 6.31 8.29
C ALA A 292 2.89 5.82 9.15
N SER A 293 2.64 4.89 10.06
CA SER A 293 3.70 4.32 10.92
C SER A 293 4.71 3.50 10.13
N LEU A 294 4.27 2.77 9.11
CA LEU A 294 5.13 1.98 8.24
C LEU A 294 6.05 2.89 7.40
N GLU A 295 5.53 4.00 6.86
CA GLU A 295 6.35 4.99 6.17
C GLU A 295 7.36 5.65 7.12
N SER A 296 6.91 6.08 8.31
CA SER A 296 7.78 6.66 9.34
C SER A 296 8.89 5.69 9.78
N ALA A 297 8.63 4.38 9.78
CA ALA A 297 9.64 3.35 10.03
C ALA A 297 10.66 3.21 8.88
N GLY A 298 10.44 3.85 7.72
CA GLY A 298 11.38 3.91 6.60
C GLY A 298 11.01 3.06 5.40
N ALA A 299 9.75 2.67 5.25
CA ALA A 299 9.24 2.02 4.05
C ALA A 299 8.71 3.06 3.04
N ASP A 300 8.93 2.80 1.75
CA ASP A 300 8.25 3.55 0.68
C ASP A 300 6.97 2.81 0.30
N ILE A 301 5.84 3.48 0.42
CA ILE A 301 4.54 2.89 0.16
C ILE A 301 3.93 3.54 -1.08
N LEU A 302 3.59 2.72 -2.07
CA LEU A 302 2.95 3.15 -3.29
C LEU A 302 1.56 2.52 -3.40
N PHE A 303 0.59 3.31 -3.82
CA PHE A 303 -0.74 2.85 -4.17
C PHE A 303 -1.11 3.27 -5.58
N ALA A 304 -1.82 2.41 -6.29
CA ALA A 304 -2.50 2.79 -7.52
C ALA A 304 -3.55 3.88 -7.23
N ALA A 305 -3.67 4.88 -8.09
CA ALA A 305 -4.69 5.93 -7.93
C ALA A 305 -6.12 5.40 -8.13
N GLY A 306 -6.24 4.21 -8.72
CA GLY A 306 -7.51 3.58 -9.05
C GLY A 306 -7.96 3.82 -10.49
N ASN A 307 -8.98 3.08 -10.93
CA ASN A 307 -9.48 3.14 -12.30
C ASN A 307 -10.90 3.73 -12.37
N CYS A 308 -11.13 4.79 -11.59
CA CYS A 308 -12.39 5.55 -11.57
C CYS A 308 -12.29 6.86 -12.36
N GLY A 309 -11.43 6.90 -13.39
CA GLY A 309 -11.27 8.08 -14.25
C GLY A 309 -12.54 8.44 -15.01
N ARG A 310 -12.72 9.72 -15.28
CA ARG A 310 -13.98 10.28 -15.85
C ARG A 310 -14.34 9.70 -17.20
N ASP A 311 -13.34 9.36 -18.03
CA ASP A 311 -13.59 8.97 -19.41
C ASP A 311 -14.01 7.50 -19.52
N CYS A 312 -13.54 6.64 -18.60
CA CYS A 312 -13.88 5.23 -18.58
C CYS A 312 -13.74 4.63 -17.17
N PRO A 313 -14.65 4.92 -16.23
CA PRO A 313 -14.58 4.40 -14.87
C PRO A 313 -14.86 2.89 -14.82
N ASP A 314 -14.21 2.20 -13.89
CA ASP A 314 -14.62 0.86 -13.44
C ASP A 314 -16.12 0.91 -13.04
N GLY A 315 -16.91 -0.03 -13.52
CA GLY A 315 -18.35 -0.08 -13.24
C GLY A 315 -18.73 -0.21 -11.76
N ARG A 316 -17.76 -0.54 -10.88
CA ARG A 316 -17.93 -0.60 -9.42
C ARG A 316 -17.69 0.75 -8.73
N CYS A 317 -17.15 1.75 -9.43
CA CYS A 317 -16.88 3.07 -8.87
C CYS A 317 -18.17 3.80 -8.51
N ARG A 318 -18.54 3.78 -7.23
CA ARG A 318 -19.76 4.40 -6.71
C ARG A 318 -19.54 5.79 -6.10
N PHE A 319 -18.29 6.21 -5.91
CA PHE A 319 -17.97 7.58 -5.48
C PHE A 319 -18.26 8.66 -6.55
N GLY A 320 -18.62 8.25 -7.77
CA GLY A 320 -18.71 9.15 -8.92
C GLY A 320 -17.32 9.66 -9.34
N ALA A 321 -17.32 10.65 -10.25
CA ALA A 321 -16.06 11.26 -10.73
C ALA A 321 -15.43 12.24 -9.72
N THR A 322 -16.05 12.44 -8.55
CA THR A 322 -15.59 13.39 -7.55
C THR A 322 -14.82 12.68 -6.44
N ARG A 323 -13.53 12.96 -6.32
CA ARG A 323 -12.64 12.46 -5.27
C ARG A 323 -12.62 10.92 -5.15
N PRO A 324 -12.36 10.18 -6.24
CA PRO A 324 -12.36 8.71 -6.22
C PRO A 324 -11.13 8.14 -5.49
N ILE A 325 -10.04 8.91 -5.35
CA ILE A 325 -8.83 8.49 -4.61
C ILE A 325 -9.11 8.70 -3.13
N CYS A 326 -9.27 7.59 -2.37
CA CYS A 326 -9.73 7.64 -0.98
C CYS A 326 -8.93 6.71 -0.05
N GLY A 327 -9.09 6.87 1.26
CA GLY A 327 -8.39 6.08 2.26
C GLY A 327 -6.88 6.08 2.03
N ALA A 328 -6.24 4.94 2.21
CA ALA A 328 -4.79 4.79 2.08
C ALA A 328 -4.24 5.22 0.71
N ASN A 329 -5.03 5.06 -0.38
CA ASN A 329 -4.62 5.47 -1.73
C ASN A 329 -4.42 7.00 -1.82
N SER A 330 -5.08 7.77 -0.96
CA SER A 330 -4.96 9.24 -0.87
C SER A 330 -4.17 9.72 0.34
N HIS A 331 -3.52 8.83 1.10
CA HIS A 331 -2.81 9.20 2.32
C HIS A 331 -1.57 10.05 2.00
N PRO A 332 -1.25 11.12 2.78
CA PRO A 332 -0.09 11.98 2.52
C PRO A 332 1.26 11.27 2.63
N SER A 333 1.34 10.17 3.38
CA SER A 333 2.57 9.35 3.54
C SER A 333 2.80 8.35 2.40
N VAL A 334 1.94 8.27 1.38
CA VAL A 334 2.11 7.35 0.26
C VAL A 334 2.36 8.09 -1.06
N LEU A 335 2.89 7.38 -2.03
CA LEU A 335 2.86 7.78 -3.43
C LEU A 335 1.62 7.18 -4.10
N SER A 336 0.67 8.03 -4.49
CA SER A 336 -0.49 7.65 -5.30
C SER A 336 -0.14 7.79 -6.78
N ILE A 337 -0.24 6.71 -7.55
CA ILE A 337 0.30 6.64 -8.91
C ILE A 337 -0.82 6.56 -9.94
N ALA A 338 -0.91 7.56 -10.80
CA ALA A 338 -1.76 7.62 -11.99
C ALA A 338 -1.10 6.93 -13.19
N GLY A 339 -1.88 6.72 -14.24
CA GLY A 339 -1.45 5.99 -15.44
C GLY A 339 -1.41 6.85 -16.70
N VAL A 340 -0.30 6.73 -17.45
CA VAL A 340 -0.16 7.22 -18.83
C VAL A 340 0.26 6.07 -19.75
N ASP A 341 -0.07 6.17 -21.06
CA ASP A 341 0.46 5.26 -22.06
C ASP A 341 1.93 5.59 -22.40
N THR A 342 2.58 4.78 -23.24
CA THR A 342 3.97 5.01 -23.65
C THR A 342 4.15 6.27 -24.52
N GLN A 343 3.08 6.90 -24.97
CA GLN A 343 3.08 8.19 -25.65
C GLN A 343 2.81 9.36 -24.69
N LYS A 344 2.77 9.07 -23.36
CA LYS A 344 2.53 10.04 -22.29
C LYS A 344 1.13 10.66 -22.31
N ARG A 345 0.15 9.98 -22.89
CA ARG A 345 -1.25 10.39 -22.84
C ARG A 345 -1.90 9.76 -21.61
N ARG A 346 -2.71 10.52 -20.87
CA ARG A 346 -3.49 9.97 -19.78
C ARG A 346 -4.43 8.87 -20.31
N VAL A 347 -4.45 7.73 -19.65
CA VAL A 347 -5.39 6.67 -19.97
C VAL A 347 -6.76 6.96 -19.34
N GLY A 348 -7.84 6.73 -20.07
CA GLY A 348 -9.19 7.18 -19.71
C GLY A 348 -9.67 6.67 -18.35
N TYR A 349 -9.26 5.49 -17.94
CA TYR A 349 -9.63 4.90 -16.65
C TYR A 349 -8.83 5.46 -15.46
N SER A 350 -7.68 6.09 -15.66
CA SER A 350 -6.86 6.59 -14.54
C SER A 350 -7.63 7.58 -13.69
N SER A 351 -7.76 7.29 -12.39
CA SER A 351 -8.44 8.17 -11.43
C SER A 351 -7.77 9.53 -11.36
N GLN A 352 -8.59 10.56 -11.24
CA GLN A 352 -8.19 11.96 -11.14
C GLN A 352 -8.40 12.43 -9.71
N GLY A 353 -7.59 13.39 -9.29
CA GLY A 353 -7.77 14.05 -8.01
C GLY A 353 -9.02 14.94 -7.92
N PRO A 354 -9.22 15.62 -6.78
CA PRO A 354 -8.37 15.58 -5.59
C PRO A 354 -8.57 14.29 -4.77
N GLY A 355 -7.56 13.92 -4.00
CA GLY A 355 -7.68 12.85 -3.01
C GLY A 355 -8.52 13.26 -1.80
N ARG A 356 -8.92 12.27 -0.97
CA ARG A 356 -9.78 12.53 0.19
C ARG A 356 -9.01 12.88 1.45
N LEU A 357 -7.90 12.21 1.73
CA LEU A 357 -7.02 12.54 2.88
C LEU A 357 -6.00 13.62 2.54
N ASP A 358 -5.50 13.64 1.31
CA ASP A 358 -4.60 14.66 0.79
C ASP A 358 -5.16 15.16 -0.55
N PRO A 359 -5.48 16.46 -0.71
CA PRO A 359 -6.03 16.98 -1.96
C PRO A 359 -5.05 16.90 -3.12
N ASP A 360 -3.73 16.91 -2.86
CA ASP A 360 -2.67 16.88 -3.87
C ASP A 360 -2.37 15.45 -4.34
N LYS A 361 -3.42 14.73 -4.78
CA LYS A 361 -3.36 13.39 -5.37
C LYS A 361 -3.98 13.37 -6.78
N PRO A 362 -3.47 12.51 -7.68
CA PRO A 362 -2.34 11.60 -7.51
C PRO A 362 -1.01 12.33 -7.30
N ASP A 363 0.03 11.64 -6.78
CA ASP A 363 1.37 12.26 -6.66
C ASP A 363 2.07 12.39 -7.99
N LEU A 364 2.06 11.31 -8.77
CA LEU A 364 2.83 11.13 -9.99
C LEU A 364 2.11 10.19 -10.95
N SER A 365 2.54 10.20 -12.19
CA SER A 365 2.13 9.23 -13.21
C SER A 365 3.29 8.34 -13.62
N THR A 366 2.97 7.11 -14.04
CA THR A 366 3.89 6.24 -14.78
C THR A 366 3.16 5.48 -15.87
N TYR A 367 3.90 4.60 -16.56
CA TYR A 367 3.43 3.91 -17.74
C TYR A 367 2.52 2.72 -17.40
N THR A 368 1.47 2.58 -18.16
CA THR A 368 0.49 1.50 -18.14
C THR A 368 0.00 1.22 -19.55
N HIS A 369 -0.85 0.23 -19.72
CA HIS A 369 -1.53 -0.13 -20.97
C HIS A 369 -0.57 -0.52 -22.08
N PHE A 370 0.40 -1.37 -21.77
CA PHE A 370 1.44 -1.85 -22.67
C PHE A 370 1.51 -3.38 -22.71
N VAL A 371 2.07 -3.94 -23.78
CA VAL A 371 2.34 -5.38 -23.84
C VAL A 371 3.53 -5.71 -22.91
N GLY A 372 3.29 -6.52 -21.87
CA GLY A 372 4.28 -6.77 -20.84
C GLY A 372 4.30 -8.20 -20.32
N SER A 373 3.71 -8.44 -19.17
CA SER A 373 3.78 -9.69 -18.40
C SER A 373 3.20 -10.91 -19.13
N GLY A 374 2.25 -10.71 -20.04
CA GLY A 374 1.47 -11.76 -20.68
C GLY A 374 0.55 -12.51 -19.71
N VAL A 375 0.24 -11.90 -18.56
CA VAL A 375 -0.86 -12.32 -17.68
C VAL A 375 -2.19 -11.92 -18.33
N TYR A 376 -2.22 -10.72 -18.88
CA TYR A 376 -3.33 -10.16 -19.65
C TYR A 376 -2.83 -9.76 -21.05
N PRO A 377 -3.72 -9.45 -22.00
CA PRO A 377 -3.34 -8.91 -23.31
C PRO A 377 -2.46 -7.66 -23.22
N GLU A 378 -2.79 -6.78 -22.25
CA GLU A 378 -2.00 -5.61 -21.85
C GLU A 378 -1.83 -5.57 -20.32
N ASP A 379 -0.69 -5.11 -19.85
CA ASP A 379 -0.48 -4.74 -18.46
C ASP A 379 -1.14 -3.36 -18.26
N GLY A 380 -2.35 -3.40 -17.71
CA GLY A 380 -3.28 -2.28 -17.69
C GLY A 380 -3.60 -1.77 -16.30
N GLY A 381 -4.43 -0.73 -16.27
CA GLY A 381 -4.84 -0.07 -15.03
C GLY A 381 -3.75 0.78 -14.40
N THR A 382 -4.10 1.60 -13.45
CA THR A 382 -3.13 2.18 -12.52
C THR A 382 -2.42 1.08 -11.72
N SER A 383 -2.95 -0.15 -11.84
CA SER A 383 -2.37 -1.38 -11.30
C SER A 383 -1.03 -1.78 -11.93
N ALA A 384 -0.79 -1.47 -13.21
CA ALA A 384 0.52 -1.63 -13.84
C ALA A 384 1.41 -0.41 -13.57
N ALA A 385 0.86 0.79 -13.59
CA ALA A 385 1.61 2.02 -13.32
C ALA A 385 2.26 2.01 -11.92
N CYS A 386 1.55 1.57 -10.89
CA CYS A 386 2.04 1.55 -9.52
C CYS A 386 3.30 0.68 -9.34
N PRO A 387 3.35 -0.59 -9.78
CA PRO A 387 4.54 -1.41 -9.67
C PRO A 387 5.69 -0.95 -10.58
N VAL A 388 5.42 -0.33 -11.73
CA VAL A 388 6.47 0.34 -12.54
C VAL A 388 7.16 1.44 -11.72
N ALA A 389 6.38 2.29 -11.01
CA ALA A 389 6.93 3.29 -10.10
C ALA A 389 7.68 2.65 -8.92
N ALA A 390 7.14 1.57 -8.34
CA ALA A 390 7.79 0.84 -7.25
C ALA A 390 9.15 0.27 -7.68
N GLY A 391 9.29 -0.16 -8.93
CA GLY A 391 10.56 -0.57 -9.52
C GLY A 391 11.58 0.57 -9.52
N VAL A 392 11.19 1.80 -9.90
CA VAL A 392 12.07 2.97 -9.84
C VAL A 392 12.50 3.27 -8.41
N VAL A 393 11.57 3.28 -7.47
CA VAL A 393 11.87 3.49 -6.04
C VAL A 393 12.83 2.41 -5.53
N ALA A 394 12.60 1.15 -5.86
CA ALA A 394 13.48 0.05 -5.48
C ALA A 394 14.90 0.18 -6.10
N ALA A 395 15.00 0.63 -7.35
CA ALA A 395 16.28 0.92 -7.97
C ALA A 395 17.07 1.98 -7.18
N VAL A 396 16.41 3.09 -6.79
CA VAL A 396 17.03 4.14 -5.95
C VAL A 396 17.45 3.60 -4.59
N ARG A 397 16.62 2.79 -3.94
CA ARG A 397 16.86 2.25 -2.60
C ARG A 397 18.08 1.34 -2.51
N GLU A 398 18.59 0.82 -3.61
CA GLU A 398 19.87 0.10 -3.63
C GLU A 398 21.03 0.96 -3.13
N ARG A 399 21.05 2.23 -3.50
CA ARG A 399 22.14 3.17 -3.18
C ARG A 399 21.78 4.10 -2.02
N TYR A 400 20.51 4.42 -1.86
CA TYR A 400 20.00 5.41 -0.93
C TYR A 400 18.96 4.79 0.00
N PRO A 401 19.41 4.03 1.05
CA PRO A 401 18.49 3.50 2.05
C PRO A 401 17.78 4.63 2.79
N SER A 402 16.67 4.34 3.48
CA SER A 402 15.84 5.35 4.14
C SER A 402 16.58 6.19 5.21
N SER A 403 17.69 5.68 5.73
CA SER A 403 18.59 6.43 6.63
C SER A 403 19.46 7.48 5.93
N VAL A 404 19.54 7.45 4.61
CA VAL A 404 20.30 8.41 3.77
C VAL A 404 19.37 9.37 3.04
N LEU A 405 18.25 8.86 2.61
CA LEU A 405 17.18 9.60 1.91
C LEU A 405 15.85 9.03 2.45
N SER A 406 15.21 9.76 3.35
CA SER A 406 13.94 9.31 3.94
C SER A 406 12.86 9.09 2.89
N PRO A 407 11.80 8.33 3.17
CA PRO A 407 10.69 8.18 2.22
C PRO A 407 10.08 9.52 1.79
N ALA A 408 9.90 10.45 2.72
CA ALA A 408 9.38 11.79 2.45
C ALA A 408 10.32 12.61 1.52
N GLU A 409 11.64 12.55 1.74
CA GLU A 409 12.62 13.21 0.87
C GLU A 409 12.66 12.58 -0.52
N LEU A 410 12.59 11.24 -0.61
CA LEU A 410 12.53 10.58 -1.91
C LEU A 410 11.24 10.94 -2.66
N ARG A 411 10.10 10.98 -1.98
CA ARG A 411 8.82 11.42 -2.56
C ARG A 411 8.90 12.85 -3.10
N ALA A 412 9.49 13.77 -2.32
CA ALA A 412 9.71 15.15 -2.75
C ALA A 412 10.67 15.23 -3.96
N LEU A 413 11.72 14.41 -3.97
CA LEU A 413 12.67 14.36 -5.09
C LEU A 413 12.03 13.82 -6.36
N LEU A 414 11.22 12.76 -6.27
CA LEU A 414 10.46 12.21 -7.40
C LEU A 414 9.53 13.25 -8.00
N ARG A 415 8.77 13.98 -7.17
CA ARG A 415 7.90 15.08 -7.62
C ARG A 415 8.71 16.19 -8.31
N LYS A 416 9.85 16.57 -7.75
CA LYS A 416 10.72 17.63 -8.30
C LYS A 416 11.37 17.27 -9.64
N THR A 417 11.63 16.00 -9.86
CA THR A 417 12.33 15.50 -11.08
C THR A 417 11.39 14.91 -12.11
N ALA A 418 10.10 14.90 -11.84
CA ALA A 418 9.10 14.41 -12.78
C ALA A 418 9.06 15.30 -14.04
N GLN A 419 8.74 14.69 -15.16
CA GLN A 419 8.42 15.44 -16.37
C GLN A 419 7.00 15.97 -16.24
N ASP A 420 6.87 17.28 -16.12
CA ASP A 420 5.60 17.98 -16.05
C ASP A 420 4.77 17.75 -17.32
N LEU A 421 3.50 17.37 -17.15
CA LEU A 421 2.53 17.18 -18.22
C LEU A 421 1.19 17.84 -17.82
N GLY A 422 0.40 18.24 -18.80
CA GLY A 422 -0.87 18.90 -18.55
C GLY A 422 -0.72 20.37 -18.17
N GLY A 423 -1.23 20.77 -17.02
CA GLY A 423 -1.05 22.12 -16.46
C GLY A 423 0.34 22.28 -15.86
N THR A 424 0.86 23.52 -15.83
CA THR A 424 2.17 23.77 -15.21
C THR A 424 2.16 23.48 -13.71
N GLY A 425 3.06 22.62 -13.24
CA GLY A 425 3.16 22.17 -11.86
C GLY A 425 2.18 21.04 -11.55
N PHE A 426 1.64 21.03 -10.33
CA PHE A 426 0.69 20.01 -9.92
C PHE A 426 -0.66 20.17 -10.65
N ASP A 427 -1.19 19.06 -11.19
CA ASP A 427 -2.56 18.97 -11.67
C ASP A 427 -3.25 17.66 -11.22
N LEU A 428 -4.58 17.60 -11.37
CA LEU A 428 -5.38 16.47 -10.89
C LEU A 428 -5.34 15.25 -11.82
N ASP A 429 -4.81 15.37 -13.03
CA ASP A 429 -4.73 14.32 -14.04
C ASP A 429 -3.42 13.52 -13.95
N PHE A 430 -2.30 14.24 -13.78
CA PHE A 430 -0.95 13.66 -13.83
C PHE A 430 -0.19 13.77 -12.50
N GLY A 431 -0.74 14.47 -11.50
CA GLY A 431 -0.02 14.85 -10.30
C GLY A 431 1.07 15.87 -10.61
N TRP A 432 2.31 15.63 -10.14
CA TRP A 432 3.49 16.44 -10.46
C TRP A 432 4.13 16.04 -11.80
N GLY A 433 3.50 15.15 -12.56
CA GLY A 433 3.97 14.70 -13.86
C GLY A 433 4.41 13.23 -13.90
N VAL A 434 5.05 12.84 -15.00
CA VAL A 434 5.51 11.46 -15.23
C VAL A 434 6.91 11.27 -14.65
N ILE A 435 7.16 10.16 -13.96
CA ILE A 435 8.48 9.82 -13.41
C ILE A 435 9.52 9.81 -14.53
N ASP A 436 10.63 10.55 -14.31
CA ASP A 436 11.78 10.63 -15.19
C ASP A 436 13.03 10.09 -14.50
N GLY A 437 13.44 8.88 -14.86
CA GLY A 437 14.62 8.22 -14.29
C GLY A 437 15.93 8.88 -14.67
N VAL A 438 16.00 9.64 -15.79
CA VAL A 438 17.20 10.36 -16.20
C VAL A 438 17.40 11.57 -15.28
N ALA A 439 16.36 12.40 -15.13
CA ALA A 439 16.41 13.55 -14.25
C ALA A 439 16.63 13.14 -12.78
N LEU A 440 15.98 12.05 -12.35
CA LEU A 440 16.14 11.48 -11.01
C LEU A 440 17.59 11.01 -10.76
N ALA A 441 18.19 10.26 -11.68
CA ALA A 441 19.58 9.80 -11.58
C ALA A 441 20.56 10.98 -11.51
N ALA A 442 20.34 12.02 -12.30
CA ALA A 442 21.15 13.24 -12.29
C ALA A 442 21.04 13.98 -10.95
N ALA A 443 19.84 14.14 -10.41
CA ALA A 443 19.61 14.79 -9.13
C ALA A 443 20.26 14.00 -7.96
N LEU A 444 20.20 12.67 -7.99
CA LEU A 444 20.78 11.79 -6.98
C LEU A 444 22.32 11.79 -7.00
N ALA A 445 22.96 12.15 -8.11
CA ALA A 445 24.43 12.23 -8.18
C ALA A 445 25.01 13.24 -7.16
N GLY A 446 24.25 14.27 -6.77
CA GLY A 446 24.63 15.25 -5.74
C GLY A 446 24.36 14.83 -4.29
N VAL A 447 23.61 13.75 -4.07
CA VAL A 447 23.28 13.28 -2.73
C VAL A 447 24.40 12.42 -2.16
N LYS A 448 24.86 12.69 -0.93
CA LYS A 448 25.89 11.88 -0.26
C LYS A 448 25.44 10.43 -0.16
N ARG A 449 26.21 9.52 -0.74
CA ARG A 449 25.93 8.07 -0.72
C ARG A 449 26.26 7.47 0.65
N SER A 450 25.51 6.43 1.07
CA SER A 450 25.92 5.57 2.15
C SER A 450 27.28 4.91 1.81
N SER A 451 28.25 4.94 2.71
CA SER A 451 29.55 4.29 2.56
C SER A 451 29.36 2.75 2.57
N ARG A 452 28.89 2.18 1.47
CA ARG A 452 29.04 0.73 1.25
C ARG A 452 30.51 0.44 0.96
N SER A 453 31.19 -0.28 1.87
CA SER A 453 32.49 -0.85 1.57
C SER A 453 32.42 -1.59 0.23
N SER A 454 33.32 -1.27 -0.66
CA SER A 454 33.52 -1.93 -1.96
C SER A 454 33.92 -3.40 -1.78
N ARG A 455 32.97 -4.26 -1.37
CA ARG A 455 33.16 -5.70 -1.54
C ARG A 455 32.81 -6.05 -2.97
N SER A 456 33.85 -6.39 -3.70
CA SER A 456 33.89 -6.79 -5.11
C SER A 456 32.69 -7.64 -5.51
N ARG A 457 32.04 -7.20 -6.61
CA ARG A 457 31.17 -8.05 -7.42
C ARG A 457 32.07 -9.18 -7.98
N ARG A 458 32.08 -10.35 -7.35
CA ARG A 458 32.53 -11.61 -7.92
C ARG A 458 31.34 -12.58 -7.91
#